data_1c47659a525a45e9f57758b4ebe9db0d
#
_entry.id   1c47659a525a45e9f57758b4ebe9db0d
#
_cell.length_a   1.000
_cell.length_b   1.000
_cell.length_c   1.000
_cell.angle_alpha   90.00
_cell.angle_beta   90.00
_cell.angle_gamma   90.00
#
_symmetry.space_group_name_H-M   'P 1'
#
loop_
_entity.id
_entity.type
_entity.pdbx_description
1 polymer ?
#
loop_
_entity_poly.entity_id
_entity_poly.type
_entity_poly.pdbx_seq_one_letter_code
_entity_poly.pdbx_strand_id
1 'polypeptide(L)'
;LGCVSDLVKSMHEQGFPDARLLEQHYYIDRKQKTLNAVLYVDPGEAAMLGNVSVTSKSDVSPSYIARLAPWEPGQEFWDSRRVDEYIVKLRKTGLFKSVTPVVVPERQGGRNNTVSWKTVGVKVEDAKHRSVGGMVRYETDTGFGVEADWEHRNLFHNGEKLTLQAPVTE
;
A
#
# COMPACT_ATOMS: atom_id res chain seq x y z
N LEU A 1 10.16 -18.78 -17.33
CA LEU A 1 10.17 -18.36 -15.91
C LEU A 1 9.01 -17.43 -15.56
N GLY A 2 8.43 -16.66 -16.51
CA GLY A 2 7.28 -15.77 -16.25
C GLY A 2 5.99 -16.51 -15.84
N CYS A 3 5.64 -17.57 -16.55
CA CYS A 3 4.37 -18.29 -16.36
C CYS A 3 4.15 -18.85 -14.94
N VAL A 4 5.22 -19.24 -14.25
CA VAL A 4 5.15 -19.79 -12.87
C VAL A 4 4.90 -18.70 -11.84
N SER A 5 5.58 -17.56 -11.98
CA SER A 5 5.36 -16.40 -11.11
C SER A 5 3.95 -15.83 -11.32
N ASP A 6 3.44 -15.89 -12.55
CA ASP A 6 2.10 -15.42 -12.88
C ASP A 6 1.01 -16.30 -12.25
N LEU A 7 1.25 -17.64 -12.18
CA LEU A 7 0.31 -18.56 -11.52
C LEU A 7 0.19 -18.24 -10.02
N VAL A 8 1.32 -18.17 -9.29
CA VAL A 8 1.31 -17.85 -7.85
C VAL A 8 0.72 -16.48 -7.60
N LYS A 9 1.07 -15.49 -8.42
CA LYS A 9 0.48 -14.15 -8.37
C LYS A 9 -1.03 -14.18 -8.56
N SER A 10 -1.52 -14.93 -9.55
CA SER A 10 -2.96 -15.10 -9.78
C SER A 10 -3.67 -15.70 -8.56
N MET A 11 -3.04 -16.64 -7.86
CA MET A 11 -3.59 -17.21 -6.62
C MET A 11 -3.64 -16.16 -5.48
N HIS A 12 -2.60 -15.32 -5.34
CA HIS A 12 -2.60 -14.21 -4.40
C HIS A 12 -3.68 -13.16 -4.72
N GLU A 13 -4.10 -13.05 -5.96
CA GLU A 13 -5.19 -12.17 -6.39
C GLU A 13 -6.58 -12.78 -6.19
N GLN A 14 -6.66 -14.09 -5.95
CA GLN A 14 -7.91 -14.87 -5.91
C GLN A 14 -8.24 -15.50 -4.55
N GLY A 15 -7.71 -14.96 -3.47
CA GLY A 15 -8.08 -15.38 -2.13
C GLY A 15 -7.05 -16.22 -1.39
N PHE A 16 -5.87 -16.50 -1.97
CA PHE A 16 -4.85 -17.38 -1.38
C PHE A 16 -3.55 -16.63 -1.09
N PRO A 17 -3.49 -15.85 0.01
CA PRO A 17 -2.33 -15.01 0.31
C PRO A 17 -1.04 -15.77 0.57
N ASP A 18 -1.13 -17.04 0.99
CA ASP A 18 0.01 -17.89 1.33
C ASP A 18 0.37 -18.89 0.23
N ALA A 19 -0.23 -18.74 -0.95
CA ALA A 19 0.08 -19.60 -2.10
C ALA A 19 1.57 -19.57 -2.43
N ARG A 20 2.16 -20.74 -2.60
CA ARG A 20 3.59 -20.88 -2.91
C ARG A 20 3.86 -22.05 -3.83
N LEU A 21 4.88 -21.89 -4.65
CA LEU A 21 5.41 -22.97 -5.45
C LEU A 21 6.24 -23.90 -4.56
N LEU A 22 5.94 -25.20 -4.56
CA LEU A 22 6.71 -26.21 -3.85
C LEU A 22 7.82 -26.76 -4.74
N GLU A 23 7.46 -27.26 -5.93
CA GLU A 23 8.38 -27.89 -6.85
C GLU A 23 7.99 -27.60 -8.31
N GLN A 24 8.98 -27.67 -9.20
CA GLN A 24 8.77 -27.59 -10.63
C GLN A 24 9.64 -28.61 -11.36
N HIS A 25 9.03 -29.36 -12.26
CA HIS A 25 9.72 -30.36 -13.08
C HIS A 25 9.46 -30.06 -14.55
N TYR A 26 10.52 -30.13 -15.35
CA TYR A 26 10.47 -29.91 -16.80
C TYR A 26 10.84 -31.20 -17.52
N TYR A 27 9.99 -31.63 -18.45
CA TYR A 27 10.18 -32.81 -19.28
C TYR A 27 10.25 -32.40 -20.75
N ILE A 28 11.39 -32.70 -21.39
CA ILE A 28 11.59 -32.39 -22.81
C ILE A 28 11.34 -33.66 -23.62
N ASP A 29 10.32 -33.64 -24.47
CA ASP A 29 10.13 -34.64 -25.49
C ASP A 29 10.80 -34.20 -26.81
N ARG A 30 11.96 -34.80 -27.08
CA ARG A 30 12.74 -34.47 -28.25
C ARG A 30 12.13 -34.94 -29.56
N LYS A 31 11.27 -36.00 -29.52
CA LYS A 31 10.58 -36.54 -30.71
C LYS A 31 9.45 -35.61 -31.13
N GLN A 32 8.66 -35.14 -30.17
CA GLN A 32 7.54 -34.25 -30.41
C GLN A 32 7.91 -32.78 -30.36
N LYS A 33 9.18 -32.43 -29.99
CA LYS A 33 9.67 -31.09 -29.79
C LYS A 33 8.82 -30.28 -28.81
N THR A 34 8.32 -30.93 -27.74
CA THR A 34 7.48 -30.32 -26.71
C THR A 34 8.21 -30.25 -25.39
N LEU A 35 7.91 -29.20 -24.63
CA LEU A 35 8.32 -29.02 -23.23
C LEU A 35 7.09 -29.11 -22.35
N ASN A 36 7.05 -30.10 -21.48
CA ASN A 36 6.00 -30.24 -20.46
C ASN A 36 6.55 -29.74 -19.13
N ALA A 37 5.81 -28.86 -18.45
CA ALA A 37 6.12 -28.40 -17.10
C ALA A 37 5.07 -28.93 -16.13
N VAL A 38 5.51 -29.57 -15.05
CA VAL A 38 4.67 -29.99 -13.94
C VAL A 38 5.02 -29.12 -12.74
N LEU A 39 4.01 -28.42 -12.21
CA LEU A 39 4.16 -27.48 -11.10
C LEU A 39 3.38 -28.03 -9.90
N TYR A 40 4.05 -28.15 -8.77
CA TYR A 40 3.42 -28.48 -7.50
C TYR A 40 3.26 -27.18 -6.70
N VAL A 41 2.02 -26.82 -6.42
CA VAL A 41 1.67 -25.59 -5.75
C VAL A 41 0.93 -25.92 -4.46
N ASP A 42 1.34 -25.30 -3.36
CA ASP A 42 0.57 -25.26 -2.12
C ASP A 42 -0.28 -23.98 -2.13
N PRO A 43 -1.61 -24.06 -2.21
CA PRO A 43 -2.46 -22.88 -2.22
C PRO A 43 -2.53 -22.19 -0.86
N GLY A 44 -2.20 -22.88 0.24
CA GLY A 44 -2.50 -22.41 1.57
C GLY A 44 -4.00 -22.32 1.88
N GLU A 45 -4.36 -21.61 2.92
CA GLU A 45 -5.77 -21.40 3.29
C GLU A 45 -6.36 -20.20 2.54
N ALA A 46 -7.61 -20.32 2.11
CA ALA A 46 -8.35 -19.17 1.58
C ALA A 46 -8.60 -18.16 2.71
N ALA A 47 -8.40 -16.89 2.43
CA ALA A 47 -8.53 -15.82 3.41
C ALA A 47 -9.35 -14.64 2.89
N MET A 48 -9.91 -13.87 3.82
CA MET A 48 -10.52 -12.57 3.55
C MET A 48 -9.59 -11.44 4.00
N LEU A 49 -9.73 -10.28 3.39
CA LEU A 49 -9.08 -9.05 3.83
C LEU A 49 -9.58 -8.68 5.23
N GLY A 50 -8.66 -8.63 6.18
CA GLY A 50 -8.94 -8.27 7.57
C GLY A 50 -8.63 -6.81 7.88
N ASN A 51 -8.41 -6.54 9.16
CA ASN A 51 -8.05 -5.22 9.64
C ASN A 51 -6.66 -4.78 9.16
N VAL A 52 -6.44 -3.46 9.17
CA VAL A 52 -5.10 -2.90 8.98
C VAL A 52 -4.41 -2.76 10.34
N SER A 53 -3.15 -3.16 10.41
CA SER A 53 -2.29 -2.99 11.59
C SER A 53 -1.08 -2.14 11.23
N VAL A 54 -0.88 -1.04 11.96
CA VAL A 54 0.30 -0.19 11.81
C VAL A 54 1.36 -0.67 12.80
N THR A 55 2.51 -1.10 12.30
CA THR A 55 3.57 -1.74 13.10
C THR A 55 4.72 -0.80 13.48
N SER A 56 4.68 0.45 13.02
CA SER A 56 5.69 1.49 13.31
C SER A 56 5.10 2.63 14.11
N LYS A 57 5.96 3.38 14.82
CA LYS A 57 5.57 4.68 15.37
C LYS A 57 5.41 5.67 14.23
N SER A 58 4.34 6.45 14.28
CA SER A 58 4.01 7.50 13.33
C SER A 58 3.31 8.65 14.06
N ASP A 59 3.53 9.88 13.61
CA ASP A 59 2.78 11.05 14.06
C ASP A 59 1.38 11.10 13.44
N VAL A 60 1.11 10.24 12.45
CA VAL A 60 -0.21 10.09 11.84
C VAL A 60 -1.01 9.05 12.62
N SER A 61 -2.25 9.36 12.91
CA SER A 61 -3.15 8.47 13.66
C SER A 61 -3.31 7.11 12.96
N PRO A 62 -3.11 5.99 13.68
CA PRO A 62 -3.35 4.64 13.13
C PRO A 62 -4.77 4.45 12.59
N SER A 63 -5.76 5.09 13.22
CA SER A 63 -7.15 5.04 12.77
C SER A 63 -7.35 5.75 11.43
N TYR A 64 -6.62 6.84 11.18
CA TYR A 64 -6.62 7.50 9.88
C TYR A 64 -6.00 6.59 8.81
N ILE A 65 -4.85 5.98 9.09
CA ILE A 65 -4.18 5.05 8.18
C ILE A 65 -5.12 3.88 7.84
N ALA A 66 -5.75 3.26 8.84
CA ALA A 66 -6.66 2.14 8.64
C ALA A 66 -7.90 2.52 7.80
N ARG A 67 -8.46 3.72 8.04
CA ARG A 67 -9.65 4.22 7.31
C ARG A 67 -9.41 4.45 5.81
N LEU A 68 -8.16 4.58 5.39
CA LEU A 68 -7.81 4.73 3.98
C LEU A 68 -7.84 3.41 3.21
N ALA A 69 -8.00 2.26 3.89
CA ALA A 69 -8.15 0.97 3.24
C ALA A 69 -9.37 0.97 2.30
N PRO A 70 -9.22 0.45 1.06
CA PRO A 70 -10.30 0.43 0.08
C PRO A 70 -11.24 -0.79 0.24
N TRP A 71 -11.19 -1.47 1.37
CA TRP A 71 -12.04 -2.63 1.71
C TRP A 71 -12.62 -2.51 3.12
N GLU A 72 -13.67 -3.28 3.38
CA GLU A 72 -14.21 -3.51 4.72
C GLU A 72 -13.73 -4.86 5.25
N PRO A 73 -13.22 -4.93 6.50
CA PRO A 73 -12.71 -6.16 7.07
C PRO A 73 -13.72 -7.30 7.05
N GLY A 74 -13.33 -8.44 6.48
CA GLY A 74 -14.15 -9.67 6.46
C GLY A 74 -15.27 -9.68 5.42
N GLN A 75 -15.33 -8.75 4.49
CA GLN A 75 -16.34 -8.71 3.43
C GLN A 75 -15.82 -9.13 2.06
N GLU A 76 -14.52 -8.95 1.81
CA GLU A 76 -13.89 -9.29 0.53
C GLU A 76 -12.84 -10.38 0.72
N PHE A 77 -12.74 -11.30 -0.25
CA PHE A 77 -11.62 -12.24 -0.31
C PHE A 77 -10.30 -11.49 -0.48
N TRP A 78 -9.24 -12.11 -0.01
CA TRP A 78 -7.90 -11.58 -0.19
C TRP A 78 -7.62 -11.35 -1.68
N ASP A 79 -7.17 -10.15 -2.00
CA ASP A 79 -6.68 -9.75 -3.31
C ASP A 79 -5.44 -8.87 -3.11
N SER A 80 -4.28 -9.35 -3.54
CA SER A 80 -3.02 -8.62 -3.41
C SER A 80 -3.05 -7.27 -4.12
N ARG A 81 -3.83 -7.11 -5.21
CA ARG A 81 -4.01 -5.84 -5.91
C ARG A 81 -4.67 -4.79 -5.03
N ARG A 82 -5.65 -5.18 -4.20
CA ARG A 82 -6.28 -4.27 -3.23
C ARG A 82 -5.28 -3.76 -2.19
N VAL A 83 -4.37 -4.65 -1.74
CA VAL A 83 -3.30 -4.27 -0.83
C VAL A 83 -2.33 -3.29 -1.52
N ASP A 84 -1.94 -3.56 -2.77
CA ASP A 84 -1.08 -2.68 -3.54
C ASP A 84 -1.73 -1.30 -3.80
N GLU A 85 -3.01 -1.26 -4.16
CA GLU A 85 -3.79 -0.02 -4.29
C GLU A 85 -3.78 0.79 -2.99
N TYR A 86 -3.95 0.12 -1.86
CA TYR A 86 -3.89 0.75 -0.55
C TYR A 86 -2.51 1.37 -0.26
N ILE A 87 -1.43 0.63 -0.52
CA ILE A 87 -0.06 1.13 -0.36
C ILE A 87 0.19 2.34 -1.25
N VAL A 88 -0.27 2.31 -2.51
CA VAL A 88 -0.19 3.45 -3.43
C VAL A 88 -0.99 4.64 -2.91
N LYS A 89 -2.20 4.41 -2.38
CA LYS A 89 -3.04 5.45 -1.79
C LYS A 89 -2.37 6.12 -0.60
N LEU A 90 -1.77 5.34 0.31
CA LEU A 90 -1.00 5.88 1.44
C LEU A 90 0.19 6.74 0.97
N ARG A 91 0.94 6.28 -0.02
CA ARG A 91 2.07 7.05 -0.58
C ARG A 91 1.60 8.38 -1.21
N LYS A 92 0.46 8.37 -1.89
CA LYS A 92 -0.11 9.58 -2.52
C LYS A 92 -0.55 10.66 -1.52
N THR A 93 -0.75 10.33 -0.24
CA THR A 93 -1.07 11.34 0.78
C THR A 93 0.07 12.33 1.01
N GLY A 94 1.32 11.95 0.68
CA GLY A 94 2.51 12.76 0.94
C GLY A 94 2.88 12.87 2.43
N LEU A 95 2.20 12.11 3.30
CA LEU A 95 2.47 12.08 4.76
C LEU A 95 3.63 11.17 5.10
N PHE A 96 3.95 10.21 4.23
CA PHE A 96 4.94 9.16 4.48
C PHE A 96 6.07 9.25 3.47
N LYS A 97 7.30 9.11 3.96
CA LYS A 97 8.51 8.94 3.16
C LYS A 97 8.59 7.53 2.57
N SER A 98 8.21 6.54 3.37
CA SER A 98 8.11 5.15 2.93
C SER A 98 6.88 4.46 3.51
N VAL A 99 6.31 3.55 2.73
CA VAL A 99 5.21 2.66 3.14
C VAL A 99 5.55 1.27 2.65
N THR A 100 5.66 0.32 3.57
CA THR A 100 6.05 -1.06 3.28
C THR A 100 5.01 -2.01 3.88
N PRO A 101 4.44 -2.93 3.09
CA PRO A 101 3.63 -4.00 3.64
C PRO A 101 4.50 -4.93 4.49
N VAL A 102 3.95 -5.40 5.60
CA VAL A 102 4.63 -6.34 6.50
C VAL A 102 3.72 -7.50 6.83
N VAL A 103 4.32 -8.66 7.01
CA VAL A 103 3.59 -9.83 7.49
C VAL A 103 3.35 -9.65 8.99
N VAL A 104 2.09 -9.63 9.37
CA VAL A 104 1.71 -9.63 10.79
C VAL A 104 1.48 -11.07 11.18
N PRO A 105 2.19 -11.62 12.20
CA PRO A 105 1.89 -12.95 12.71
C PRO A 105 0.43 -12.98 13.14
N GLU A 106 -0.32 -13.97 12.67
CA GLU A 106 -1.73 -14.12 13.01
C GLU A 106 -1.92 -14.22 14.52
N ARG A 107 -2.46 -13.16 15.11
CA ARG A 107 -3.30 -13.35 16.28
C ARG A 107 -4.66 -13.75 15.69
N GLN A 108 -5.10 -14.97 15.98
CA GLN A 108 -6.36 -15.54 15.54
C GLN A 108 -7.45 -14.47 15.45
N GLY A 109 -7.58 -13.86 14.29
CA GLY A 109 -8.69 -13.00 13.95
C GLY A 109 -9.90 -13.89 13.72
N GLY A 110 -11.06 -13.50 14.26
CA GLY A 110 -12.26 -14.28 14.39
C GLY A 110 -12.50 -15.29 13.27
N ARG A 111 -12.45 -16.57 13.63
CA ARG A 111 -12.98 -17.64 12.81
C ARG A 111 -14.50 -17.49 12.79
N ASN A 112 -15.02 -16.99 11.70
CA ASN A 112 -16.38 -17.29 11.36
C ASN A 112 -16.32 -18.58 10.51
N ASN A 113 -16.44 -19.66 11.17
CA ASN A 113 -16.59 -21.08 10.84
C ASN A 113 -16.06 -21.65 9.50
N THR A 114 -15.56 -20.86 8.53
CA THR A 114 -15.19 -21.41 7.21
C THR A 114 -14.00 -20.68 6.51
N VAL A 115 -13.69 -19.42 6.83
CA VAL A 115 -12.62 -18.65 6.16
C VAL A 115 -11.87 -17.80 7.18
N SER A 116 -10.55 -17.80 7.15
CA SER A 116 -9.71 -16.97 8.02
C SER A 116 -9.64 -15.52 7.52
N TRP A 117 -9.53 -14.55 8.44
CA TRP A 117 -9.31 -13.14 8.08
C TRP A 117 -7.84 -12.82 8.27
N LYS A 118 -7.23 -12.25 7.24
CA LYS A 118 -5.80 -11.92 7.27
C LYS A 118 -5.60 -10.43 7.50
N THR A 119 -4.90 -10.09 8.59
CA THR A 119 -4.55 -8.72 8.91
C THR A 119 -3.51 -8.18 7.93
N VAL A 120 -3.77 -7.01 7.35
CA VAL A 120 -2.82 -6.31 6.49
C VAL A 120 -1.93 -5.42 7.35
N GLY A 121 -0.68 -5.82 7.52
CA GLY A 121 0.31 -5.03 8.23
C GLY A 121 0.93 -3.95 7.34
N VAL A 122 1.13 -2.75 7.89
CA VAL A 122 1.88 -1.70 7.23
C VAL A 122 2.91 -1.09 8.18
N LYS A 123 4.12 -0.91 7.67
CA LYS A 123 5.18 -0.14 8.31
C LYS A 123 5.30 1.17 7.54
N VAL A 124 5.14 2.28 8.26
CA VAL A 124 5.24 3.63 7.68
C VAL A 124 6.42 4.38 8.29
N GLU A 125 7.03 5.24 7.49
CA GLU A 125 8.04 6.20 7.94
C GLU A 125 7.53 7.58 7.54
N ASP A 126 7.38 8.47 8.52
CA ASP A 126 6.80 9.79 8.30
C ASP A 126 7.70 10.66 7.43
N ALA A 127 7.08 11.43 6.53
CA ALA A 127 7.73 12.51 5.81
C ALA A 127 7.80 13.77 6.71
N LYS A 128 8.55 14.76 6.28
CA LYS A 128 8.52 16.08 6.92
C LYS A 128 7.14 16.71 6.65
N HIS A 129 6.40 16.99 7.72
CA HIS A 129 5.04 17.53 7.61
C HIS A 129 4.99 19.05 7.39
N ARG A 130 6.13 19.74 7.43
CA ARG A 130 6.22 21.19 7.24
C ARG A 130 7.05 21.50 6.01
N SER A 131 6.58 22.43 5.19
CA SER A 131 7.31 23.01 4.08
C SER A 131 7.17 24.53 4.11
N VAL A 132 8.24 25.20 3.72
CA VAL A 132 8.29 26.65 3.54
C VAL A 132 8.72 26.86 2.11
N GLY A 133 7.99 27.67 1.37
CA GLY A 133 8.32 28.11 0.03
C GLY A 133 8.36 29.63 -0.06
N GLY A 134 8.95 30.13 -1.12
CA GLY A 134 8.94 31.52 -1.44
C GLY A 134 9.06 31.72 -2.94
N MET A 135 8.35 32.72 -3.48
CA MET A 135 8.37 33.07 -4.88
C MET A 135 8.67 34.57 -5.01
N VAL A 136 9.52 34.89 -5.96
CA VAL A 136 9.77 36.28 -6.38
C VAL A 136 9.19 36.43 -7.78
N ARG A 137 8.32 37.41 -7.97
CA ARG A 137 7.67 37.71 -9.25
C ARG A 137 7.96 39.15 -9.62
N TYR A 138 8.21 39.37 -10.89
CA TYR A 138 8.31 40.70 -11.48
C TYR A 138 7.35 40.79 -12.66
N GLU A 139 6.45 41.74 -12.59
CA GLU A 139 5.51 42.05 -13.66
C GLU A 139 5.74 43.49 -14.08
N THR A 140 5.73 43.75 -15.40
CA THR A 140 6.04 45.09 -15.97
C THR A 140 5.04 46.15 -15.65
N ASP A 141 3.81 45.79 -15.31
CA ASP A 141 2.70 46.66 -14.98
C ASP A 141 2.41 46.79 -13.48
N THR A 142 2.78 45.77 -12.68
CA THR A 142 2.51 45.76 -11.23
C THR A 142 3.77 45.81 -10.39
N GLY A 143 4.99 45.73 -10.99
CA GLY A 143 6.26 45.84 -10.27
C GLY A 143 6.75 44.56 -9.63
N PHE A 144 7.41 44.70 -8.51
CA PHE A 144 8.07 43.62 -7.78
C PHE A 144 7.12 43.01 -6.74
N GLY A 145 6.89 41.69 -6.80
CA GLY A 145 6.10 40.98 -5.82
C GLY A 145 6.91 39.84 -5.18
N VAL A 146 6.78 39.68 -3.87
CA VAL A 146 7.34 38.55 -3.11
C VAL A 146 6.17 37.81 -2.48
N GLU A 147 6.19 36.48 -2.55
CA GLU A 147 5.21 35.61 -1.93
C GLU A 147 5.95 34.61 -1.05
N ALA A 148 5.48 34.45 0.19
CA ALA A 148 5.94 33.41 1.10
C ALA A 148 4.78 32.44 1.35
N ASP A 149 5.06 31.15 1.25
CA ASP A 149 4.11 30.11 1.59
C ASP A 149 4.65 29.23 2.72
N TRP A 150 3.75 28.86 3.60
CA TRP A 150 3.99 27.87 4.64
C TRP A 150 2.88 26.82 4.60
N GLU A 151 3.31 25.56 4.61
CA GLU A 151 2.39 24.44 4.57
C GLU A 151 2.68 23.50 5.74
N HIS A 152 1.63 23.08 6.44
CA HIS A 152 1.68 22.01 7.42
C HIS A 152 0.71 20.91 7.03
N ARG A 153 1.24 19.70 6.83
CA ARG A 153 0.47 18.49 6.62
C ARG A 153 0.41 17.73 7.93
N ASN A 154 -0.76 17.27 8.34
CA ASN A 154 -0.94 16.50 9.57
C ASN A 154 -0.92 17.33 10.87
N LEU A 155 -1.60 18.48 10.89
CA LEU A 155 -1.62 19.38 12.05
C LEU A 155 -2.29 18.74 13.27
N PHE A 156 -3.35 17.94 13.08
CA PHE A 156 -4.11 17.25 14.11
C PHE A 156 -3.98 15.73 14.02
N HIS A 157 -2.91 15.21 13.41
CA HIS A 157 -2.61 13.78 13.28
C HIS A 157 -3.57 12.96 12.39
N ASN A 158 -4.44 13.60 11.60
CA ASN A 158 -5.38 12.95 10.70
C ASN A 158 -5.21 13.34 9.23
N GLY A 159 -3.99 13.79 8.86
CA GLY A 159 -3.62 14.12 7.49
C GLY A 159 -4.19 15.43 6.95
N GLU A 160 -4.60 16.36 7.84
CA GLU A 160 -5.06 17.69 7.44
C GLU A 160 -3.92 18.49 6.85
N LYS A 161 -4.26 19.26 5.82
CA LYS A 161 -3.35 20.19 5.17
C LYS A 161 -3.76 21.63 5.48
N LEU A 162 -2.87 22.38 6.13
CA LEU A 162 -2.98 23.82 6.32
C LEU A 162 -1.94 24.53 5.46
N THR A 163 -2.38 25.45 4.61
CA THR A 163 -1.50 26.29 3.79
C THR A 163 -1.75 27.76 4.16
N LEU A 164 -0.69 28.48 4.49
CA LEU A 164 -0.71 29.91 4.69
C LEU A 164 0.13 30.54 3.59
N GLN A 165 -0.45 31.56 2.93
CA GLN A 165 0.22 32.33 1.87
C GLN A 165 0.20 33.79 2.26
N ALA A 166 1.33 34.46 2.15
CA ALA A 166 1.48 35.88 2.42
C ALA A 166 2.07 36.57 1.19
N PRO A 167 1.24 37.14 0.31
CA PRO A 167 1.71 38.00 -0.77
C PRO A 167 2.12 39.36 -0.20
N VAL A 168 3.29 39.86 -0.60
CA VAL A 168 3.76 41.21 -0.35
C VAL A 168 3.94 41.89 -1.70
N THR A 169 3.06 42.82 -2.01
CA THR A 169 3.13 43.69 -3.20
C THR A 169 3.39 45.11 -2.75
N GLU A 170 4.36 45.80 -3.38
CA GLU A 170 4.50 47.24 -3.30
C GLU A 170 3.58 47.99 -4.25
#